data_adc84be152d30c8ff55cffb4b465dd0e
#
_entry.id   adc84be152d30c8ff55cffb4b465dd0e
#
_cell.length_a   1.000
_cell.length_b   1.000
_cell.length_c   1.000
_cell.angle_alpha   90.00
_cell.angle_beta   90.00
_cell.angle_gamma   90.00
#
_symmetry.space_group_name_H-M   'P 1'
#
loop_
_entity.id
_entity.type
_entity.pdbx_description
1 polymer ?
#
loop_
_entity_poly.entity_id
_entity_poly.type
_entity_poly.pdbx_seq_one_letter_code
_entity_poly.pdbx_strand_id
1 'polypeptide(L)'
;MSKRRVVAPLALVASLAAVAVLTSGALAKPAEPQKSESVVKLGFITKFPVDFFFTLQNAAKKWDAATPGAKVLFAQGKSATDDAGEIAAIQDMVAKGVRGIAITPTSPAVSKELDKAIKKGVKVVLMDNDIPSWKRKTSVVATNNLKGGVLAGKYLSTKLKAGDQLGILEGVPGVPALDARVNGMLSGLGSLKSQIKVVSKLETDCAQDKGLSAAQDMLTANPNITAIYSACGPPVLGLVQVLKTQGKKPGDVIVVGFDALPDEVAQIKAGWETASVAQFPAKIGSLGIATLYRSVKGKKVPKNVDTGTALVTKANADQFGG
;
A
#
# COMPACT_ATOMS: atom_id res chain seq x y z
N MET A 1 7.39 -10.45 80.89
CA MET A 1 6.64 -11.45 81.66
C MET A 1 6.24 -12.55 80.69
N SER A 2 7.05 -13.58 80.62
CA SER A 2 6.96 -14.88 81.30
C SER A 2 5.60 -15.56 81.08
N LYS A 3 5.56 -16.63 80.30
CA LYS A 3 5.59 -18.00 80.87
C LYS A 3 5.72 -19.07 79.80
N ARG A 4 6.76 -19.87 79.97
CA ARG A 4 6.99 -21.19 79.42
C ARG A 4 5.97 -22.19 79.92
N ARG A 5 5.78 -23.32 79.17
CA ARG A 5 5.75 -24.75 79.65
C ARG A 5 5.49 -25.62 78.41
N VAL A 6 6.37 -26.43 77.94
CA VAL A 6 7.02 -27.69 78.43
C VAL A 6 6.10 -28.88 78.15
N VAL A 7 6.49 -29.67 77.15
CA VAL A 7 6.87 -31.10 77.05
C VAL A 7 5.82 -32.16 77.55
N ALA A 8 5.47 -33.15 76.76
CA ALA A 8 6.22 -34.38 76.58
C ALA A 8 5.43 -35.40 75.70
N PRO A 9 6.06 -36.47 75.24
CA PRO A 9 5.68 -37.31 74.12
C PRO A 9 4.91 -38.58 74.50
N LEU A 10 4.21 -39.17 73.57
CA LEU A 10 3.80 -40.56 73.69
C LEU A 10 3.85 -41.32 72.39
N ALA A 11 4.38 -42.49 72.53
CA ALA A 11 4.90 -43.48 71.62
C ALA A 11 3.84 -44.14 70.71
N LEU A 12 4.32 -44.44 69.51
CA LEU A 12 4.38 -45.77 68.88
C LEU A 12 3.14 -46.68 68.94
N VAL A 13 2.46 -46.87 67.84
CA VAL A 13 2.00 -48.17 67.35
C VAL A 13 2.14 -48.28 65.85
N ALA A 14 3.00 -49.22 65.44
CA ALA A 14 3.16 -49.59 64.03
C ALA A 14 1.99 -50.50 63.60
N SER A 15 1.32 -50.17 62.51
CA SER A 15 0.47 -51.13 61.85
C SER A 15 0.89 -51.15 60.38
N LEU A 16 1.59 -52.24 59.98
CA LEU A 16 1.86 -52.56 58.57
C LEU A 16 0.52 -52.90 57.91
N ALA A 17 0.07 -52.04 56.99
CA ALA A 17 -0.90 -52.41 55.97
C ALA A 17 -0.17 -52.36 54.62
N ALA A 18 0.09 -53.50 54.01
CA ALA A 18 0.63 -53.69 52.70
C ALA A 18 -0.48 -53.24 51.69
N VAL A 19 -0.32 -52.09 51.10
CA VAL A 19 -1.15 -51.64 49.92
C VAL A 19 -0.38 -52.09 48.67
N ALA A 20 -0.89 -53.13 48.01
CA ALA A 20 -0.45 -53.49 46.66
C ALA A 20 -0.89 -52.39 45.69
N VAL A 21 0.04 -51.53 45.28
CA VAL A 21 -0.17 -50.58 44.19
C VAL A 21 -0.07 -51.34 42.86
N LEU A 22 -1.25 -51.67 42.31
CA LEU A 22 -1.37 -52.08 40.92
C LEU A 22 -1.03 -50.86 40.04
N THR A 23 0.21 -50.72 39.61
CA THR A 23 0.59 -49.76 38.54
C THR A 23 0.08 -50.30 37.22
N SER A 24 -1.15 -49.88 36.84
CA SER A 24 -1.62 -49.98 35.47
C SER A 24 -0.71 -49.06 34.60
N GLY A 25 0.29 -49.67 33.99
CA GLY A 25 1.13 -49.03 32.99
C GLY A 25 0.28 -48.65 31.79
N ALA A 26 -0.24 -47.43 31.81
CA ALA A 26 -0.75 -46.82 30.59
C ALA A 26 0.46 -46.57 29.67
N LEU A 27 0.64 -47.46 28.68
CA LEU A 27 1.57 -47.25 27.57
C LEU A 27 1.15 -45.93 26.91
N ALA A 28 1.89 -44.85 27.20
CA ALA A 28 1.77 -43.60 26.49
C ALA A 28 2.00 -43.87 24.99
N LYS A 29 0.96 -43.71 24.17
CA LYS A 29 1.10 -43.71 22.70
C LYS A 29 2.28 -42.81 22.36
N PRO A 30 3.23 -43.26 21.49
CA PRO A 30 4.27 -42.38 20.99
C PRO A 30 3.57 -41.18 20.34
N ALA A 31 3.98 -39.96 20.74
CA ALA A 31 3.53 -38.74 20.08
C ALA A 31 3.86 -38.88 18.59
N GLU A 32 2.83 -38.83 17.73
CA GLU A 32 3.06 -38.80 16.30
C GLU A 32 3.99 -37.59 16.00
N PRO A 33 5.02 -37.77 15.15
CA PRO A 33 5.91 -36.69 14.83
C PRO A 33 5.06 -35.57 14.18
N GLN A 34 5.00 -34.42 14.85
CA GLN A 34 4.37 -33.23 14.26
C GLN A 34 5.02 -33.02 12.90
N LYS A 35 4.24 -33.24 11.81
CA LYS A 35 4.66 -32.88 10.46
C LYS A 35 5.09 -31.42 10.51
N SER A 36 6.37 -31.13 10.36
CA SER A 36 6.85 -29.76 10.19
C SER A 36 6.09 -29.17 9.01
N GLU A 37 5.23 -28.19 9.26
CA GLU A 37 4.53 -27.52 8.18
C GLU A 37 5.59 -26.95 7.24
N SER A 38 5.58 -27.41 6.00
CA SER A 38 6.52 -26.92 4.99
C SER A 38 6.35 -25.41 4.81
N VAL A 39 7.47 -24.68 4.84
CA VAL A 39 7.50 -23.22 4.64
C VAL A 39 6.82 -22.85 3.32
N VAL A 40 5.84 -21.98 3.38
CA VAL A 40 5.06 -21.53 2.22
C VAL A 40 5.83 -20.46 1.48
N LYS A 41 6.23 -20.71 0.23
CA LYS A 41 6.84 -19.70 -0.65
C LYS A 41 5.76 -18.78 -1.22
N LEU A 42 5.98 -17.47 -1.16
CA LEU A 42 5.11 -16.42 -1.69
C LEU A 42 5.92 -15.48 -2.58
N GLY A 43 5.35 -15.02 -3.69
CA GLY A 43 5.93 -13.98 -4.54
C GLY A 43 5.39 -12.60 -4.16
N PHE A 44 6.25 -11.59 -4.19
CA PHE A 44 5.90 -10.20 -3.97
C PHE A 44 6.52 -9.35 -5.09
N ILE A 45 5.67 -8.78 -5.96
CA ILE A 45 6.11 -8.08 -7.18
C ILE A 45 5.62 -6.64 -7.13
N THR A 46 6.54 -5.68 -7.31
CA THR A 46 6.24 -4.25 -7.40
C THR A 46 6.64 -3.69 -8.76
N LYS A 47 6.08 -2.52 -9.15
CA LYS A 47 6.27 -1.97 -10.49
C LYS A 47 7.70 -1.51 -10.78
N PHE A 48 8.21 -0.51 -10.05
CA PHE A 48 9.48 0.15 -10.35
C PHE A 48 10.10 0.77 -9.08
N PRO A 49 11.41 1.14 -9.09
CA PRO A 49 12.12 1.60 -7.92
C PRO A 49 11.79 3.07 -7.58
N VAL A 50 10.83 3.26 -6.67
CA VAL A 50 10.49 4.54 -6.03
C VAL A 50 10.14 4.31 -4.57
N ASP A 51 10.21 5.35 -3.74
CA ASP A 51 10.01 5.26 -2.28
C ASP A 51 8.68 4.63 -1.89
N PHE A 52 7.63 4.91 -2.64
CA PHE A 52 6.33 4.27 -2.46
C PHE A 52 6.43 2.74 -2.47
N PHE A 53 7.05 2.16 -3.52
CA PHE A 53 7.20 0.72 -3.64
C PHE A 53 8.27 0.14 -2.74
N PHE A 54 9.32 0.89 -2.41
CA PHE A 54 10.29 0.48 -1.38
C PHE A 54 9.63 0.36 0.00
N THR A 55 8.78 1.31 0.38
CA THR A 55 8.01 1.26 1.63
C THR A 55 7.08 0.04 1.67
N LEU A 56 6.42 -0.27 0.56
CA LEU A 56 5.57 -1.44 0.38
C LEU A 56 6.35 -2.74 0.57
N GLN A 57 7.50 -2.87 -0.10
CA GLN A 57 8.40 -4.02 0.02
C GLN A 57 8.96 -4.17 1.45
N ASN A 58 9.40 -3.06 2.08
CA ASN A 58 9.96 -3.09 3.42
C ASN A 58 8.95 -3.56 4.46
N ALA A 59 7.68 -3.18 4.32
CA ALA A 59 6.61 -3.69 5.16
C ALA A 59 6.39 -5.20 4.96
N ALA A 60 6.45 -5.69 3.72
CA ALA A 60 6.36 -7.11 3.42
C ALA A 60 7.59 -7.90 3.92
N LYS A 61 8.81 -7.32 3.87
CA LYS A 61 10.01 -7.92 4.45
C LYS A 61 9.92 -8.05 5.98
N LYS A 62 9.38 -7.02 6.66
CA LYS A 62 9.12 -7.07 8.12
C LYS A 62 8.10 -8.17 8.44
N TRP A 63 7.07 -8.31 7.63
CA TRP A 63 6.08 -9.37 7.79
C TRP A 63 6.69 -10.77 7.57
N ASP A 64 7.54 -10.95 6.53
CA ASP A 64 8.26 -12.22 6.25
C ASP A 64 9.11 -12.64 7.46
N ALA A 65 9.92 -11.71 7.98
CA ALA A 65 10.77 -11.97 9.16
C ALA A 65 9.97 -12.35 10.41
N ALA A 66 8.74 -11.84 10.57
CA ALA A 66 7.86 -12.14 11.70
C ALA A 66 6.99 -13.41 11.49
N THR A 67 7.09 -14.09 10.33
CA THR A 67 6.21 -15.21 9.97
C THR A 67 7.01 -16.46 9.58
N PRO A 68 7.52 -17.25 10.55
CA PRO A 68 8.42 -18.40 10.28
C PRO A 68 7.85 -19.45 9.32
N GLY A 69 6.51 -19.54 9.19
CA GLY A 69 5.82 -20.47 8.27
C GLY A 69 5.75 -20.00 6.82
N ALA A 70 6.35 -18.85 6.49
CA ALA A 70 6.37 -18.27 5.16
C ALA A 70 7.81 -17.92 4.72
N LYS A 71 7.99 -17.81 3.40
CA LYS A 71 9.18 -17.23 2.76
C LYS A 71 8.74 -16.39 1.58
N VAL A 72 9.03 -15.09 1.62
CA VAL A 72 8.68 -14.16 0.55
C VAL A 72 9.86 -13.98 -0.42
N LEU A 73 9.58 -14.14 -1.71
CA LEU A 73 10.50 -13.86 -2.80
C LEU A 73 10.08 -12.52 -3.43
N PHE A 74 11.03 -11.61 -3.61
CA PHE A 74 10.78 -10.26 -4.10
C PHE A 74 11.24 -10.11 -5.54
N ALA A 75 10.45 -9.39 -6.33
CA ALA A 75 10.82 -8.91 -7.67
C ALA A 75 10.25 -7.51 -7.88
N GLN A 76 10.85 -6.78 -8.83
CA GLN A 76 10.45 -5.43 -9.19
C GLN A 76 10.66 -5.22 -10.68
N GLY A 77 9.72 -4.52 -11.35
CA GLY A 77 9.86 -4.04 -12.72
C GLY A 77 10.78 -2.80 -12.81
N LYS A 78 10.94 -2.27 -14.02
CA LYS A 78 11.84 -1.16 -14.33
C LYS A 78 11.13 0.19 -14.43
N SER A 79 9.88 0.19 -14.88
CA SER A 79 9.07 1.39 -15.09
C SER A 79 7.58 1.14 -14.84
N ALA A 80 6.79 2.21 -14.86
CA ALA A 80 5.33 2.13 -14.69
C ALA A 80 4.62 1.34 -15.80
N THR A 81 5.27 1.16 -16.96
CA THR A 81 4.75 0.52 -18.17
C THR A 81 5.53 -0.75 -18.57
N ASP A 82 6.36 -1.30 -17.69
CA ASP A 82 7.20 -2.48 -17.96
C ASP A 82 6.39 -3.80 -17.82
N ASP A 83 5.39 -3.97 -18.67
CA ASP A 83 4.57 -5.19 -18.68
C ASP A 83 5.44 -6.45 -18.95
N ALA A 84 6.44 -6.35 -19.81
CA ALA A 84 7.31 -7.48 -20.16
C ALA A 84 8.16 -7.95 -18.97
N GLY A 85 8.75 -7.01 -18.23
CA GLY A 85 9.50 -7.30 -16.99
C GLY A 85 8.62 -7.89 -15.92
N GLU A 86 7.39 -7.39 -15.77
CA GLU A 86 6.44 -7.91 -14.79
C GLU A 86 5.97 -9.33 -15.15
N ILE A 87 5.69 -9.61 -16.44
CA ILE A 87 5.36 -10.96 -16.92
C ILE A 87 6.53 -11.92 -16.64
N ALA A 88 7.77 -11.52 -16.91
CA ALA A 88 8.95 -12.33 -16.61
C ALA A 88 9.08 -12.62 -15.10
N ALA A 89 8.80 -11.62 -14.26
CA ALA A 89 8.80 -11.80 -12.80
C ALA A 89 7.71 -12.78 -12.34
N ILE A 90 6.51 -12.75 -12.92
CA ILE A 90 5.45 -13.72 -12.62
C ILE A 90 5.91 -15.14 -12.99
N GLN A 91 6.51 -15.32 -14.16
CA GLN A 91 7.01 -16.62 -14.64
C GLN A 91 8.11 -17.16 -13.72
N ASP A 92 9.06 -16.33 -13.34
CA ASP A 92 10.14 -16.69 -12.40
C ASP A 92 9.60 -17.12 -11.04
N MET A 93 8.62 -16.38 -10.48
CA MET A 93 7.98 -16.74 -9.22
C MET A 93 7.28 -18.10 -9.31
N VAL A 94 6.57 -18.35 -10.41
CA VAL A 94 5.91 -19.66 -10.66
C VAL A 94 6.93 -20.78 -10.79
N ALA A 95 8.05 -20.56 -11.50
CA ALA A 95 9.14 -21.53 -11.63
C ALA A 95 9.82 -21.83 -10.27
N LYS A 96 9.92 -20.86 -9.38
CA LYS A 96 10.44 -21.03 -8.01
C LYS A 96 9.45 -21.71 -7.06
N GLY A 97 8.24 -22.08 -7.53
CA GLY A 97 7.26 -22.85 -6.80
C GLY A 97 6.51 -22.07 -5.73
N VAL A 98 6.24 -20.77 -5.96
CA VAL A 98 5.40 -19.99 -5.04
C VAL A 98 3.96 -20.50 -5.04
N ARG A 99 3.33 -20.48 -3.88
CA ARG A 99 1.92 -20.86 -3.70
C ARG A 99 0.97 -19.68 -3.91
N GLY A 100 1.50 -18.47 -3.96
CA GLY A 100 0.74 -17.26 -4.23
C GLY A 100 1.65 -16.12 -4.64
N ILE A 101 1.04 -15.12 -5.31
CA ILE A 101 1.69 -13.89 -5.78
C ILE A 101 0.87 -12.69 -5.31
N ALA A 102 1.51 -11.78 -4.58
CA ALA A 102 1.03 -10.43 -4.33
C ALA A 102 1.73 -9.49 -5.32
N ILE A 103 0.98 -8.74 -6.11
CA ILE A 103 1.52 -7.97 -7.23
C ILE A 103 0.84 -6.61 -7.37
N THR A 104 1.63 -5.57 -7.70
CA THR A 104 1.13 -4.27 -8.14
C THR A 104 1.14 -4.23 -9.67
N PRO A 105 0.01 -4.56 -10.35
CA PRO A 105 0.03 -4.74 -11.80
C PRO A 105 0.32 -3.44 -12.55
N THR A 106 1.20 -3.50 -13.57
CA THR A 106 1.50 -2.38 -14.48
C THR A 106 0.28 -2.04 -15.32
N SER A 107 -0.34 -3.05 -15.94
CA SER A 107 -1.51 -2.90 -16.80
C SER A 107 -2.40 -4.15 -16.77
N PRO A 108 -3.59 -4.11 -17.41
CA PRO A 108 -4.43 -5.29 -17.61
C PRO A 108 -3.76 -6.42 -18.43
N ALA A 109 -2.72 -6.13 -19.21
CA ALA A 109 -2.03 -7.12 -20.07
C ALA A 109 -1.43 -8.28 -19.27
N VAL A 110 -0.94 -8.02 -18.04
CA VAL A 110 -0.34 -9.05 -17.18
C VAL A 110 -1.35 -10.10 -16.70
N SER A 111 -2.65 -9.83 -16.81
CA SER A 111 -3.71 -10.75 -16.37
C SER A 111 -3.66 -12.12 -17.06
N LYS A 112 -3.25 -12.16 -18.32
CA LYS A 112 -3.09 -13.43 -19.07
C LYS A 112 -2.02 -14.34 -18.44
N GLU A 113 -0.92 -13.77 -17.96
CA GLU A 113 0.12 -14.54 -17.29
C GLU A 113 -0.30 -14.95 -15.87
N LEU A 114 -0.97 -14.08 -15.16
CA LEU A 114 -1.58 -14.41 -13.87
C LEU A 114 -2.60 -15.55 -14.00
N ASP A 115 -3.34 -15.61 -15.10
CA ASP A 115 -4.27 -16.73 -15.38
C ASP A 115 -3.53 -18.07 -15.55
N LYS A 116 -2.34 -18.06 -16.19
CA LYS A 116 -1.50 -19.27 -16.29
C LYS A 116 -1.00 -19.69 -14.89
N ALA A 117 -0.61 -18.73 -14.04
CA ALA A 117 -0.21 -19.00 -12.67
C ALA A 117 -1.37 -19.61 -11.85
N ILE A 118 -2.58 -19.07 -11.97
CA ILE A 118 -3.78 -19.59 -11.30
C ILE A 118 -4.11 -21.02 -11.74
N LYS A 119 -3.97 -21.34 -13.03
CA LYS A 119 -4.14 -22.71 -13.54
C LYS A 119 -3.18 -23.71 -12.90
N LYS A 120 -2.01 -23.24 -12.42
CA LYS A 120 -1.03 -24.03 -11.67
C LYS A 120 -1.28 -24.01 -10.15
N GLY A 121 -2.43 -23.49 -9.69
CA GLY A 121 -2.82 -23.46 -8.28
C GLY A 121 -2.30 -22.25 -7.48
N VAL A 122 -1.66 -21.27 -8.12
CA VAL A 122 -1.14 -20.06 -7.47
C VAL A 122 -2.29 -19.12 -7.14
N LYS A 123 -2.36 -18.64 -5.88
CA LYS A 123 -3.31 -17.58 -5.48
C LYS A 123 -2.78 -16.19 -5.86
N VAL A 124 -3.66 -15.26 -6.25
CA VAL A 124 -3.22 -13.92 -6.66
C VAL A 124 -3.97 -12.85 -5.86
N VAL A 125 -3.20 -11.98 -5.22
CA VAL A 125 -3.68 -10.74 -4.58
C VAL A 125 -3.09 -9.56 -5.33
N LEU A 126 -3.94 -8.66 -5.82
CA LEU A 126 -3.51 -7.39 -6.40
C LEU A 126 -3.27 -6.39 -5.27
N MET A 127 -2.24 -5.59 -5.40
CA MET A 127 -1.89 -4.51 -4.48
C MET A 127 -1.86 -3.18 -5.23
N ASP A 128 -2.24 -2.10 -4.55
CA ASP A 128 -2.20 -0.73 -5.08
C ASP A 128 -3.11 -0.50 -6.29
N ASN A 129 -2.88 -1.23 -7.39
CA ASN A 129 -3.70 -1.18 -8.60
C ASN A 129 -4.60 -2.39 -8.73
N ASP A 130 -5.83 -2.16 -9.18
CA ASP A 130 -6.77 -3.20 -9.57
C ASP A 130 -6.78 -3.38 -11.10
N ILE A 131 -7.21 -4.55 -11.54
CA ILE A 131 -7.65 -4.85 -12.91
C ILE A 131 -9.15 -5.20 -12.81
N PRO A 132 -10.06 -4.20 -12.88
CA PRO A 132 -11.49 -4.39 -12.59
C PRO A 132 -12.16 -5.41 -13.48
N SER A 133 -11.75 -5.53 -14.76
CA SER A 133 -12.27 -6.52 -15.71
C SER A 133 -11.84 -7.95 -15.38
N TRP A 134 -10.72 -8.14 -14.69
CA TRP A 134 -10.20 -9.46 -14.36
C TRP A 134 -10.74 -9.99 -13.03
N LYS A 135 -11.68 -10.96 -13.09
CA LYS A 135 -12.42 -11.46 -11.92
C LYS A 135 -11.76 -12.60 -11.16
N ARG A 136 -10.63 -13.14 -11.65
CA ARG A 136 -9.98 -14.33 -11.06
C ARG A 136 -9.06 -14.02 -9.88
N LYS A 137 -8.78 -12.76 -9.63
CA LYS A 137 -8.01 -12.33 -8.44
C LYS A 137 -8.70 -12.77 -7.13
N THR A 138 -7.90 -13.15 -6.16
CA THR A 138 -8.39 -13.54 -4.82
C THR A 138 -8.88 -12.33 -4.04
N SER A 139 -8.09 -11.25 -4.04
CA SER A 139 -8.37 -9.99 -3.34
C SER A 139 -7.65 -8.83 -4.01
N VAL A 140 -8.08 -7.62 -3.70
CA VAL A 140 -7.37 -6.35 -3.96
C VAL A 140 -7.10 -5.67 -2.63
N VAL A 141 -5.85 -5.23 -2.40
CA VAL A 141 -5.42 -4.47 -1.22
C VAL A 141 -4.87 -3.14 -1.70
N ALA A 142 -5.64 -2.07 -1.57
CA ALA A 142 -5.32 -0.77 -2.17
C ALA A 142 -5.98 0.39 -1.41
N THR A 143 -5.52 1.59 -1.70
CA THR A 143 -6.21 2.84 -1.37
C THR A 143 -7.52 2.94 -2.15
N ASN A 144 -8.56 3.48 -1.54
CA ASN A 144 -9.76 3.88 -2.29
C ASN A 144 -9.46 5.17 -3.07
N ASN A 145 -8.94 5.00 -4.29
CA ASN A 145 -8.44 6.09 -5.13
C ASN A 145 -9.55 7.10 -5.51
N LEU A 146 -10.79 6.63 -5.72
CA LEU A 146 -11.91 7.53 -5.98
C LEU A 146 -12.18 8.44 -4.78
N LYS A 147 -12.21 7.85 -3.56
CA LYS A 147 -12.41 8.61 -2.31
C LYS A 147 -11.26 9.59 -2.07
N GLY A 148 -10.02 9.17 -2.36
CA GLY A 148 -8.85 10.05 -2.29
C GLY A 148 -8.96 11.23 -3.24
N GLY A 149 -9.33 10.98 -4.50
CA GLY A 149 -9.62 12.05 -5.46
C GLY A 149 -10.69 13.01 -4.97
N VAL A 150 -11.83 12.49 -4.44
CA VAL A 150 -12.90 13.32 -3.88
C VAL A 150 -12.39 14.20 -2.72
N LEU A 151 -11.47 13.71 -1.89
CA LEU A 151 -10.86 14.55 -0.83
C LEU A 151 -10.05 15.71 -1.45
N ALA A 152 -9.24 15.43 -2.47
CA ALA A 152 -8.49 16.47 -3.19
C ALA A 152 -9.43 17.53 -3.80
N GLY A 153 -10.48 17.08 -4.50
CA GLY A 153 -11.45 17.97 -5.12
C GLY A 153 -12.22 18.82 -4.11
N LYS A 154 -12.66 18.24 -3.00
CA LYS A 154 -13.29 18.99 -1.90
C LYS A 154 -12.36 20.03 -1.32
N TYR A 155 -11.07 19.70 -1.16
CA TYR A 155 -10.10 20.69 -0.70
C TYR A 155 -9.88 21.79 -1.71
N LEU A 156 -9.69 21.47 -2.99
CA LEU A 156 -9.59 22.47 -4.06
C LEU A 156 -10.81 23.39 -4.11
N SER A 157 -12.02 22.87 -3.89
CA SER A 157 -13.24 23.70 -3.88
C SER A 157 -13.28 24.73 -2.76
N THR A 158 -12.48 24.56 -1.69
CA THR A 158 -12.32 25.57 -0.63
C THR A 158 -11.28 26.64 -0.96
N LYS A 159 -10.50 26.46 -2.02
CA LYS A 159 -9.40 27.33 -2.42
C LYS A 159 -9.67 28.08 -3.73
N LEU A 160 -10.45 27.47 -4.60
CA LEU A 160 -10.77 28.00 -5.93
C LEU A 160 -12.09 28.79 -5.92
N LYS A 161 -12.23 29.68 -6.88
CA LYS A 161 -13.44 30.45 -7.16
C LYS A 161 -13.84 30.34 -8.63
N ALA A 162 -15.02 30.83 -8.95
CA ALA A 162 -15.51 30.89 -10.34
C ALA A 162 -14.52 31.67 -11.26
N GLY A 163 -14.27 31.11 -12.42
CA GLY A 163 -13.33 31.66 -13.43
C GLY A 163 -11.89 31.17 -13.26
N ASP A 164 -11.52 30.53 -12.14
CA ASP A 164 -10.17 30.00 -11.92
C ASP A 164 -9.80 28.93 -12.95
N GLN A 165 -8.50 28.80 -13.21
CA GLN A 165 -7.93 27.86 -14.18
C GLN A 165 -7.24 26.72 -13.44
N LEU A 166 -7.60 25.49 -13.78
CA LEU A 166 -7.05 24.25 -13.23
C LEU A 166 -6.24 23.50 -14.28
N GLY A 167 -4.98 23.20 -13.98
CA GLY A 167 -4.16 22.22 -14.67
C GLY A 167 -4.23 20.85 -13.99
N ILE A 168 -4.08 19.79 -14.78
CA ILE A 168 -4.04 18.41 -14.27
C ILE A 168 -2.80 17.70 -14.80
N LEU A 169 -1.94 17.24 -13.91
CA LEU A 169 -0.86 16.30 -14.18
C LEU A 169 -1.39 14.90 -13.92
N GLU A 170 -1.66 14.16 -15.00
CA GLU A 170 -2.11 12.77 -14.89
C GLU A 170 -0.92 11.84 -14.70
N GLY A 171 -1.18 10.63 -14.23
CA GLY A 171 -0.21 9.56 -14.34
C GLY A 171 -0.25 8.92 -15.73
N VAL A 172 -0.40 7.60 -15.79
CA VAL A 172 -0.62 6.84 -17.04
C VAL A 172 -2.11 6.74 -17.30
N PRO A 173 -2.66 7.33 -18.37
CA PRO A 173 -4.07 7.24 -18.71
C PRO A 173 -4.52 5.79 -18.91
N GLY A 174 -5.74 5.47 -18.48
CA GLY A 174 -6.29 4.11 -18.56
C GLY A 174 -5.84 3.18 -17.42
N VAL A 175 -4.98 3.62 -16.51
CA VAL A 175 -4.72 2.93 -15.25
C VAL A 175 -5.86 3.25 -14.27
N PRO A 176 -6.67 2.26 -13.86
CA PRO A 176 -7.91 2.50 -13.12
C PRO A 176 -7.74 3.30 -11.83
N ALA A 177 -6.63 3.11 -11.12
CA ALA A 177 -6.34 3.85 -9.90
C ALA A 177 -6.13 5.35 -10.18
N LEU A 178 -5.38 5.68 -11.23
CA LEU A 178 -5.05 7.05 -11.60
C LEU A 178 -6.27 7.78 -12.19
N ASP A 179 -7.01 7.11 -13.07
CA ASP A 179 -8.27 7.63 -13.60
C ASP A 179 -9.28 7.91 -12.47
N ALA A 180 -9.35 7.02 -11.46
CA ALA A 180 -10.22 7.21 -10.32
C ALA A 180 -9.82 8.43 -9.46
N ARG A 181 -8.51 8.73 -9.32
CA ARG A 181 -8.03 9.93 -8.62
C ARG A 181 -8.47 11.21 -9.33
N VAL A 182 -8.29 11.28 -10.66
CA VAL A 182 -8.70 12.44 -11.46
C VAL A 182 -10.21 12.61 -11.47
N ASN A 183 -10.96 11.52 -11.73
CA ASN A 183 -12.42 11.55 -11.73
C ASN A 183 -13.00 11.91 -10.35
N GLY A 184 -12.40 11.38 -9.30
CA GLY A 184 -12.74 11.71 -7.92
C GLY A 184 -12.50 13.19 -7.62
N MET A 185 -11.35 13.73 -8.02
CA MET A 185 -11.02 15.15 -7.85
C MET A 185 -12.05 16.04 -8.57
N LEU A 186 -12.34 15.76 -9.82
CA LEU A 186 -13.34 16.50 -10.59
C LEU A 186 -14.76 16.40 -9.96
N SER A 187 -15.11 15.23 -9.41
CA SER A 187 -16.38 15.07 -8.69
C SER A 187 -16.39 15.83 -7.36
N GLY A 188 -15.26 15.82 -6.64
CA GLY A 188 -15.11 16.51 -5.35
C GLY A 188 -15.20 18.03 -5.40
N LEU A 189 -14.98 18.64 -6.58
CA LEU A 189 -15.20 20.08 -6.80
C LEU A 189 -16.68 20.49 -6.65
N GLY A 190 -17.62 19.53 -6.72
CA GLY A 190 -19.05 19.82 -6.58
C GLY A 190 -19.55 20.80 -7.65
N SER A 191 -20.34 21.80 -7.25
CA SER A 191 -20.87 22.82 -8.14
C SER A 191 -19.79 23.71 -8.78
N LEU A 192 -18.62 23.85 -8.14
CA LEU A 192 -17.53 24.65 -8.67
C LEU A 192 -16.94 24.07 -9.97
N LYS A 193 -17.10 22.76 -10.22
CA LYS A 193 -16.63 22.09 -11.44
C LYS A 193 -17.12 22.76 -12.72
N SER A 194 -18.35 23.28 -12.75
CA SER A 194 -18.90 23.98 -13.92
C SER A 194 -18.51 25.44 -14.00
N GLN A 195 -17.86 25.98 -12.98
CA GLN A 195 -17.50 27.38 -12.84
C GLN A 195 -16.02 27.68 -13.06
N ILE A 196 -15.16 26.64 -13.00
CA ILE A 196 -13.71 26.70 -13.27
C ILE A 196 -13.42 26.16 -14.66
N LYS A 197 -12.24 26.49 -15.20
CA LYS A 197 -11.75 25.99 -16.49
C LYS A 197 -10.62 24.99 -16.28
N VAL A 198 -10.82 23.72 -16.69
CA VAL A 198 -9.68 22.79 -16.86
C VAL A 198 -8.99 23.17 -18.17
N VAL A 199 -7.84 23.86 -18.07
CA VAL A 199 -7.14 24.46 -19.22
C VAL A 199 -6.07 23.53 -19.79
N SER A 200 -5.59 22.56 -19.02
CA SER A 200 -4.57 21.61 -19.47
C SER A 200 -4.68 20.31 -18.70
N LYS A 201 -4.35 19.20 -19.38
CA LYS A 201 -4.32 17.84 -18.83
C LYS A 201 -3.20 17.09 -19.53
N LEU A 202 -2.11 16.81 -18.80
CA LEU A 202 -0.88 16.24 -19.34
C LEU A 202 -0.45 14.99 -18.60
N GLU A 203 0.00 14.00 -19.36
CA GLU A 203 0.51 12.72 -18.86
C GLU A 203 1.92 12.90 -18.27
N THR A 204 2.22 12.16 -17.18
CA THR A 204 3.50 12.25 -16.46
C THR A 204 4.13 10.90 -16.15
N ASP A 205 3.50 9.77 -16.50
CA ASP A 205 3.92 8.42 -16.09
C ASP A 205 4.21 8.27 -14.58
N CYS A 206 3.68 9.19 -13.74
CA CYS A 206 4.03 9.31 -12.32
C CYS A 206 5.55 9.51 -12.08
N ALA A 207 6.26 10.13 -13.03
CA ALA A 207 7.70 10.38 -12.97
C ALA A 207 7.99 11.87 -12.77
N GLN A 208 9.03 12.18 -11.98
CA GLN A 208 9.39 13.57 -11.63
C GLN A 208 9.86 14.37 -12.85
N ASP A 209 10.70 13.78 -13.71
CA ASP A 209 11.24 14.41 -14.92
C ASP A 209 10.14 14.71 -15.93
N LYS A 210 9.18 13.79 -16.11
CA LYS A 210 8.00 14.03 -16.94
C LYS A 210 7.06 15.07 -16.34
N GLY A 211 6.91 15.06 -15.00
CA GLY A 211 6.18 16.11 -14.27
C GLY A 211 6.80 17.50 -14.46
N LEU A 212 8.14 17.59 -14.48
CA LEU A 212 8.85 18.83 -14.78
C LEU A 212 8.54 19.32 -16.19
N SER A 213 8.70 18.47 -17.21
CA SER A 213 8.43 18.85 -18.62
C SER A 213 6.97 19.23 -18.81
N ALA A 214 6.04 18.43 -18.31
CA ALA A 214 4.60 18.72 -18.42
C ALA A 214 4.20 20.02 -17.70
N ALA A 215 4.78 20.29 -16.52
CA ALA A 215 4.53 21.53 -15.80
C ALA A 215 5.08 22.75 -16.56
N GLN A 216 6.25 22.62 -17.20
CA GLN A 216 6.85 23.68 -18.01
C GLN A 216 5.96 24.02 -19.21
N ASP A 217 5.50 23.01 -19.94
CA ASP A 217 4.60 23.18 -21.09
C ASP A 217 3.25 23.79 -20.65
N MET A 218 2.67 23.26 -19.57
CA MET A 218 1.41 23.70 -19.01
C MET A 218 1.43 25.17 -18.60
N LEU A 219 2.44 25.60 -17.86
CA LEU A 219 2.57 26.97 -17.36
C LEU A 219 2.94 27.96 -18.49
N THR A 220 3.70 27.51 -19.48
CA THR A 220 4.02 28.32 -20.66
C THR A 220 2.77 28.59 -21.51
N ALA A 221 1.97 27.55 -21.74
CA ALA A 221 0.72 27.68 -22.52
C ALA A 221 -0.39 28.40 -21.75
N ASN A 222 -0.38 28.36 -20.42
CA ASN A 222 -1.45 28.90 -19.57
C ASN A 222 -0.86 29.70 -18.40
N PRO A 223 -0.35 30.93 -18.64
CA PRO A 223 0.34 31.72 -17.60
C PRO A 223 -0.57 32.16 -16.44
N ASN A 224 -1.90 32.09 -16.62
CA ASN A 224 -2.90 32.45 -15.61
C ASN A 224 -3.46 31.26 -14.83
N ILE A 225 -2.78 30.11 -14.86
CA ILE A 225 -3.19 28.96 -14.04
C ILE A 225 -3.18 29.34 -12.55
N THR A 226 -4.29 29.05 -11.87
CA THR A 226 -4.46 29.32 -10.44
C THR A 226 -4.22 28.09 -9.58
N ALA A 227 -4.47 26.87 -10.13
CA ALA A 227 -4.22 25.63 -9.44
C ALA A 227 -3.73 24.53 -10.35
N ILE A 228 -2.94 23.60 -9.80
CA ILE A 228 -2.53 22.37 -10.49
C ILE A 228 -2.79 21.19 -9.55
N TYR A 229 -3.51 20.19 -10.05
CA TYR A 229 -3.69 18.91 -9.39
C TYR A 229 -2.77 17.87 -10.03
N SER A 230 -2.06 17.08 -9.20
CA SER A 230 -1.30 15.93 -9.67
C SER A 230 -1.90 14.63 -9.14
N ALA A 231 -2.13 13.66 -10.03
CA ALA A 231 -2.62 12.35 -9.65
C ALA A 231 -1.56 11.44 -8.98
N CYS A 232 -0.29 11.87 -8.93
CA CYS A 232 0.83 11.17 -8.32
C CYS A 232 1.77 12.16 -7.61
N GLY A 233 2.55 11.67 -6.64
CA GLY A 233 3.51 12.48 -5.89
C GLY A 233 4.73 12.94 -6.68
N PRO A 234 5.50 12.06 -7.35
CA PRO A 234 6.73 12.47 -8.00
C PRO A 234 6.60 13.63 -9.01
N PRO A 235 5.53 13.73 -9.83
CA PRO A 235 5.33 14.89 -10.70
C PRO A 235 5.21 16.23 -9.98
N VAL A 236 4.73 16.24 -8.71
CA VAL A 236 4.66 17.48 -7.91
C VAL A 236 6.05 18.05 -7.66
N LEU A 237 7.04 17.21 -7.44
CA LEU A 237 8.42 17.65 -7.22
C LEU A 237 9.00 18.34 -8.46
N GLY A 238 8.69 17.81 -9.66
CA GLY A 238 9.03 18.44 -10.94
C GLY A 238 8.32 19.77 -11.13
N LEU A 239 7.02 19.83 -10.84
CA LEU A 239 6.22 21.06 -10.87
C LEU A 239 6.79 22.14 -9.95
N VAL A 240 7.12 21.79 -8.70
CA VAL A 240 7.71 22.73 -7.72
C VAL A 240 9.04 23.28 -8.22
N GLN A 241 9.86 22.47 -8.86
CA GLN A 241 11.10 22.93 -9.48
C GLN A 241 10.84 23.99 -10.57
N VAL A 242 9.85 23.77 -11.43
CA VAL A 242 9.45 24.74 -12.48
C VAL A 242 8.96 26.04 -11.86
N LEU A 243 8.07 25.98 -10.85
CA LEU A 243 7.57 27.17 -10.16
C LEU A 243 8.70 28.00 -9.58
N LYS A 244 9.70 27.35 -8.92
CA LYS A 244 10.90 28.02 -8.39
C LYS A 244 11.73 28.69 -9.49
N THR A 245 11.96 27.99 -10.60
CA THR A 245 12.75 28.50 -11.73
C THR A 245 12.05 29.70 -12.41
N GLN A 246 10.73 29.73 -12.43
CA GLN A 246 9.93 30.84 -12.94
C GLN A 246 9.79 32.01 -11.95
N GLY A 247 10.47 31.96 -10.79
CA GLY A 247 10.43 33.04 -9.78
C GLY A 247 9.11 33.15 -9.03
N LYS A 248 8.25 32.12 -9.08
CA LYS A 248 7.02 32.06 -8.27
C LYS A 248 7.38 31.94 -6.79
N LYS A 249 6.45 32.33 -5.93
CA LYS A 249 6.56 32.18 -4.47
C LYS A 249 5.66 31.05 -3.99
N PRO A 250 5.94 30.46 -2.81
CA PRO A 250 5.02 29.52 -2.18
C PRO A 250 3.62 30.10 -2.07
N GLY A 251 2.63 29.37 -2.61
CA GLY A 251 1.22 29.78 -2.62
C GLY A 251 0.75 30.60 -3.84
N ASP A 252 1.63 31.04 -4.73
CA ASP A 252 1.24 31.74 -5.97
C ASP A 252 0.40 30.82 -6.89
N VAL A 253 0.65 29.53 -6.85
CA VAL A 253 -0.16 28.49 -7.50
C VAL A 253 -0.59 27.49 -6.43
N ILE A 254 -1.88 27.16 -6.40
CA ILE A 254 -2.42 26.13 -5.50
C ILE A 254 -2.02 24.77 -6.07
N VAL A 255 -1.17 24.02 -5.37
CA VAL A 255 -0.70 22.70 -5.79
C VAL A 255 -1.31 21.65 -4.87
N VAL A 256 -2.04 20.69 -5.45
CA VAL A 256 -2.59 19.55 -4.72
C VAL A 256 -2.11 18.27 -5.35
N GLY A 257 -1.37 17.48 -4.57
CA GLY A 257 -0.80 16.20 -4.98
C GLY A 257 -1.56 14.98 -4.48
N PHE A 258 -0.93 13.84 -4.71
CA PHE A 258 -1.39 12.55 -4.23
C PHE A 258 -0.15 11.71 -3.87
N ASP A 259 -0.23 10.91 -2.84
CA ASP A 259 0.69 9.97 -2.21
C ASP A 259 1.22 10.48 -0.86
N ALA A 260 1.46 11.78 -0.70
CA ALA A 260 2.06 12.42 0.48
C ALA A 260 3.36 11.72 0.91
N LEU A 261 4.24 11.44 -0.06
CA LEU A 261 5.58 10.90 0.20
C LEU A 261 6.43 11.89 1.01
N PRO A 262 7.53 11.48 1.65
CA PRO A 262 8.36 12.36 2.48
C PRO A 262 8.76 13.67 1.79
N ASP A 263 9.15 13.61 0.52
CA ASP A 263 9.54 14.80 -0.24
C ASP A 263 8.36 15.73 -0.52
N GLU A 264 7.15 15.21 -0.79
CA GLU A 264 5.93 16.02 -0.91
C GLU A 264 5.60 16.68 0.44
N VAL A 265 5.68 15.92 1.55
CA VAL A 265 5.46 16.48 2.90
C VAL A 265 6.44 17.62 3.19
N ALA A 266 7.68 17.52 2.74
CA ALA A 266 8.65 18.62 2.83
C ALA A 266 8.19 19.84 2.01
N GLN A 267 7.65 19.65 0.79
CA GLN A 267 7.11 20.78 -0.01
C GLN A 267 5.85 21.37 0.63
N ILE A 268 5.00 20.56 1.27
CA ILE A 268 3.83 21.06 2.03
C ILE A 268 4.29 21.95 3.20
N LYS A 269 5.28 21.51 3.97
CA LYS A 269 5.85 22.29 5.09
C LYS A 269 6.46 23.61 4.61
N ALA A 270 7.13 23.58 3.46
CA ALA A 270 7.72 24.74 2.81
C ALA A 270 6.67 25.66 2.10
N GLY A 271 5.43 25.21 1.96
CA GLY A 271 4.32 25.96 1.35
C GLY A 271 4.28 25.93 -0.18
N TRP A 272 5.13 25.12 -0.84
CA TRP A 272 5.12 24.94 -2.30
C TRP A 272 4.01 24.02 -2.77
N GLU A 273 3.72 23.00 -2.01
CA GLU A 273 2.56 22.15 -2.16
C GLU A 273 1.52 22.54 -1.11
N THR A 274 0.29 22.76 -1.52
CA THR A 274 -0.77 23.24 -0.63
C THR A 274 -1.37 22.09 0.18
N ALA A 275 -1.50 20.92 -0.46
CA ALA A 275 -1.98 19.68 0.17
C ALA A 275 -1.61 18.47 -0.69
N SER A 276 -1.53 17.31 -0.07
CA SER A 276 -1.46 16.01 -0.75
C SER A 276 -2.43 15.01 -0.14
N VAL A 277 -2.91 14.07 -0.95
CA VAL A 277 -3.75 12.96 -0.46
C VAL A 277 -2.86 11.78 -0.14
N ALA A 278 -2.69 11.49 1.15
CA ALA A 278 -1.86 10.39 1.60
C ALA A 278 -2.42 9.03 1.22
N GLN A 279 -1.54 8.15 0.80
CA GLN A 279 -1.69 6.71 0.80
C GLN A 279 -0.90 6.09 1.96
N PHE A 280 -1.15 4.81 2.23
CA PHE A 280 -0.45 4.09 3.28
C PHE A 280 0.29 2.87 2.70
N PRO A 281 1.41 3.07 1.97
CA PRO A 281 2.12 1.99 1.28
C PRO A 281 2.59 0.87 2.22
N ALA A 282 2.99 1.18 3.45
CA ALA A 282 3.32 0.16 4.45
C ALA A 282 2.12 -0.75 4.79
N LYS A 283 0.89 -0.20 4.86
CA LYS A 283 -0.32 -1.00 5.04
C LYS A 283 -0.65 -1.83 3.80
N ILE A 284 -0.46 -1.27 2.60
CA ILE A 284 -0.68 -2.02 1.35
C ILE A 284 0.24 -3.23 1.33
N GLY A 285 1.53 -3.07 1.60
CA GLY A 285 2.51 -4.15 1.61
C GLY A 285 2.23 -5.22 2.66
N SER A 286 2.08 -4.82 3.91
CA SER A 286 1.84 -5.76 5.02
C SER A 286 0.51 -6.49 4.91
N LEU A 287 -0.58 -5.79 4.58
CA LEU A 287 -1.89 -6.40 4.40
C LEU A 287 -1.98 -7.23 3.11
N GLY A 288 -1.29 -6.81 2.04
CA GLY A 288 -1.22 -7.54 0.78
C GLY A 288 -0.62 -8.93 0.97
N ILE A 289 0.57 -9.01 1.58
CA ILE A 289 1.23 -10.29 1.83
C ILE A 289 0.49 -11.14 2.87
N ALA A 290 -0.04 -10.52 3.93
CA ALA A 290 -0.82 -11.22 4.95
C ALA A 290 -2.13 -11.80 4.36
N THR A 291 -2.83 -11.06 3.51
CA THR A 291 -4.04 -11.51 2.81
C THR A 291 -3.72 -12.67 1.88
N LEU A 292 -2.60 -12.57 1.13
CA LEU A 292 -2.13 -13.66 0.28
C LEU A 292 -1.84 -14.93 1.08
N TYR A 293 -1.05 -14.83 2.15
CA TYR A 293 -0.70 -15.96 3.01
C TYR A 293 -1.94 -16.66 3.57
N ARG A 294 -2.89 -15.87 4.12
CA ARG A 294 -4.17 -16.42 4.63
C ARG A 294 -4.93 -17.18 3.53
N SER A 295 -4.97 -16.64 2.30
CA SER A 295 -5.65 -17.30 1.18
C SER A 295 -4.98 -18.60 0.76
N VAL A 296 -3.64 -18.65 0.76
CA VAL A 296 -2.84 -19.85 0.48
C VAL A 296 -3.05 -20.92 1.56
N LYS A 297 -3.24 -20.51 2.82
CA LYS A 297 -3.61 -21.41 3.95
C LYS A 297 -5.09 -21.79 3.95
N GLY A 298 -5.84 -21.53 2.87
CA GLY A 298 -7.26 -21.89 2.72
C GLY A 298 -8.23 -21.04 3.52
N LYS A 299 -7.78 -19.93 4.12
CA LYS A 299 -8.67 -19.04 4.88
C LYS A 299 -9.43 -18.12 3.94
N LYS A 300 -10.69 -17.84 4.28
CA LYS A 300 -11.50 -16.84 3.56
C LYS A 300 -10.90 -15.44 3.77
N VAL A 301 -10.79 -14.67 2.70
CA VAL A 301 -10.30 -13.28 2.72
C VAL A 301 -11.29 -12.34 2.04
N PRO A 302 -11.33 -11.05 2.41
CA PRO A 302 -12.17 -10.06 1.74
C PRO A 302 -11.77 -9.91 0.26
N LYS A 303 -12.73 -9.55 -0.59
CA LYS A 303 -12.45 -9.25 -2.00
C LYS A 303 -11.70 -7.94 -2.18
N ASN A 304 -11.98 -6.94 -1.34
CA ASN A 304 -11.31 -5.65 -1.34
C ASN A 304 -10.91 -5.30 0.10
N VAL A 305 -9.70 -4.82 0.27
CA VAL A 305 -9.15 -4.30 1.53
C VAL A 305 -8.75 -2.86 1.27
N ASP A 306 -9.55 -1.91 1.76
CA ASP A 306 -9.23 -0.49 1.72
C ASP A 306 -8.18 -0.18 2.81
N THR A 307 -7.04 0.34 2.40
CA THR A 307 -5.94 0.71 3.31
C THR A 307 -6.12 2.10 3.92
N GLY A 308 -7.15 2.81 3.48
CA GLY A 308 -7.46 4.16 3.91
C GLY A 308 -6.73 5.24 3.11
N THR A 309 -7.12 6.49 3.35
CA THR A 309 -6.50 7.70 2.79
C THR A 309 -6.78 8.90 3.69
N ALA A 310 -5.94 9.91 3.66
CA ALA A 310 -6.08 11.13 4.44
C ALA A 310 -5.60 12.35 3.64
N LEU A 311 -6.17 13.52 3.89
CA LEU A 311 -5.65 14.78 3.36
C LEU A 311 -4.53 15.29 4.26
N VAL A 312 -3.37 15.55 3.68
CA VAL A 312 -2.21 16.16 4.33
C VAL A 312 -2.14 17.61 3.91
N THR A 313 -2.05 18.49 4.89
CA THR A 313 -1.89 19.93 4.74
C THR A 313 -0.80 20.40 5.69
N LYS A 314 -0.39 21.66 5.61
CA LYS A 314 0.59 22.21 6.57
C LYS A 314 0.19 22.01 8.02
N ALA A 315 -1.11 21.98 8.33
CA ALA A 315 -1.61 21.85 9.70
C ALA A 315 -1.35 20.47 10.34
N ASN A 316 -1.19 19.42 9.53
CA ASN A 316 -0.98 18.05 10.02
C ASN A 316 0.22 17.32 9.38
N ALA A 317 1.03 18.04 8.62
CA ALA A 317 2.17 17.48 7.89
C ALA A 317 3.21 16.77 8.80
N ASP A 318 3.32 17.17 10.07
CA ASP A 318 4.22 16.54 11.03
C ASP A 318 3.82 15.10 11.41
N GLN A 319 2.59 14.69 11.11
CA GLN A 319 2.10 13.34 11.34
C GLN A 319 2.42 12.38 10.17
N PHE A 320 3.02 12.91 9.08
CA PHE A 320 3.30 12.18 7.84
C PHE A 320 4.77 12.39 7.42
N GLY A 321 5.27 11.57 6.53
CA GLY A 321 6.62 11.72 5.99
C GLY A 321 7.72 11.10 6.86
N GLY A 322 7.35 10.22 7.82
CA GLY A 322 8.27 9.44 8.65
C GLY A 322 8.22 7.94 8.33
#